data_60eea8ed01364eda359db8849a212ee2
#
_entry.id   60eea8ed01364eda359db8849a212ee2
#
_cell.length_a   1.000
_cell.length_b   1.000
_cell.length_c   1.000
_cell.angle_alpha   90.00
_cell.angle_beta   90.00
_cell.angle_gamma   90.00
#
_symmetry.space_group_name_H-M   'P 1'
#
loop_
_entity.id
_entity.type
_entity.pdbx_description
1 polymer ?
#
loop_
_entity_poly.entity_id
_entity_poly.type
_entity_poly.pdbx_seq_one_letter_code
_entity_poly.pdbx_strand_id
1 'polypeptide(L)'
;YIGTGPYVLTDFVTDEYAVFEANENYWGEQPKIKKITVKVIPDNQTRILALEKGEIDMIFGKNMIDADAINQYTGNDKFTVSLSDPTSTRQIVLNTTRDVLADKEVRQALQHATNKQTISEGIFYGLEQPADTLFAKTVPYCDIDLEPYAYDVELAQSMLDEAGWVVGSDKIREKDGQKLNIDLLYNSDSVTEKAIAEYLQSEYQKIGIALNIHGEEEQSYRDNMKAGNFDMVFNICWGMPYDPQSSLAAMR
;
A
#
# COMPACT_ATOMS: atom_id res chain seq x y z
N TYR A 1 0.94 15.04 28.77
CA TYR A 1 2.10 15.07 27.89
C TYR A 1 2.71 16.46 27.90
N ILE A 2 4.03 16.57 28.09
CA ILE A 2 4.76 17.84 28.06
C ILE A 2 5.57 17.88 26.77
N GLY A 3 5.33 18.88 25.95
CA GLY A 3 6.01 19.09 24.66
C GLY A 3 6.37 20.54 24.44
N THR A 4 7.16 20.80 23.39
CA THR A 4 7.61 22.14 23.01
C THR A 4 6.91 22.67 21.74
N GLY A 5 5.85 21.98 21.30
CA GLY A 5 5.10 22.29 20.09
C GLY A 5 4.14 23.47 20.21
N PRO A 6 3.53 23.89 19.09
CA PRO A 6 2.61 25.02 19.04
C PRO A 6 1.25 24.76 19.69
N TYR A 7 0.95 23.50 20.04
CA TYR A 7 -0.30 23.12 20.69
C TYR A 7 -0.05 22.29 21.94
N VAL A 8 -0.96 22.36 22.88
CA VAL A 8 -1.02 21.56 24.11
C VAL A 8 -2.28 20.71 24.08
N LEU A 9 -2.16 19.43 24.43
CA LEU A 9 -3.30 18.54 24.62
C LEU A 9 -4.00 18.94 25.92
N THR A 10 -5.26 19.37 25.83
CA THR A 10 -6.05 19.89 26.99
C THR A 10 -7.16 18.95 27.41
N ASP A 11 -7.65 18.11 26.52
CA ASP A 11 -8.69 17.12 26.81
C ASP A 11 -8.52 15.89 25.90
N PHE A 12 -8.89 14.70 26.38
CA PHE A 12 -8.71 13.47 25.65
C PHE A 12 -9.62 12.36 26.19
N VAL A 13 -10.34 11.70 25.30
CA VAL A 13 -11.07 10.46 25.57
C VAL A 13 -10.61 9.40 24.58
N THR A 14 -10.14 8.28 25.11
CA THR A 14 -9.65 7.16 24.29
C THR A 14 -10.73 6.71 23.32
N ASP A 15 -10.33 6.50 22.05
CA ASP A 15 -11.19 6.05 20.94
C ASP A 15 -12.35 6.98 20.58
N GLU A 16 -12.40 8.19 21.16
CA GLU A 16 -13.43 9.17 20.86
C GLU A 16 -12.84 10.46 20.27
N TYR A 17 -12.03 11.19 21.05
CA TYR A 17 -11.47 12.47 20.61
C TYR A 17 -10.23 12.91 21.38
N ALA A 18 -9.51 13.88 20.81
CA ALA A 18 -8.46 14.66 21.46
C ALA A 18 -8.63 16.14 21.16
N VAL A 19 -8.45 17.01 22.17
CA VAL A 19 -8.52 18.46 22.04
C VAL A 19 -7.15 19.07 22.24
N PHE A 20 -6.75 19.90 21.30
CA PHE A 20 -5.49 20.64 21.33
C PHE A 20 -5.78 22.14 21.32
N GLU A 21 -5.17 22.88 22.23
CA GLU A 21 -5.23 24.33 22.29
C GLU A 21 -3.87 24.96 22.02
N ALA A 22 -3.86 26.15 21.43
CA ALA A 22 -2.63 26.85 21.11
C ALA A 22 -1.78 27.07 22.37
N ASN A 23 -0.50 26.74 22.30
CA ASN A 23 0.46 26.96 23.37
C ASN A 23 0.88 28.44 23.39
N GLU A 24 0.41 29.20 24.36
CA GLU A 24 0.75 30.63 24.51
C GLU A 24 2.25 30.88 24.74
N ASN A 25 2.95 29.88 25.28
CA ASN A 25 4.41 29.91 25.50
C ASN A 25 5.23 29.31 24.36
N TYR A 26 4.62 29.08 23.19
CA TYR A 26 5.35 28.53 22.05
C TYR A 26 6.44 29.51 21.59
N TRP A 27 7.63 28.99 21.39
CA TRP A 27 8.83 29.76 21.03
C TRP A 27 8.87 30.24 19.56
N GLY A 28 8.01 29.68 18.70
CA GLY A 28 7.89 30.05 17.29
C GLY A 28 6.68 30.94 17.01
N GLU A 29 6.26 31.02 15.76
CA GLU A 29 5.08 31.79 15.36
C GLU A 29 3.80 31.17 15.95
N GLN A 30 2.98 32.01 16.56
CA GLN A 30 1.72 31.57 17.17
C GLN A 30 0.75 31.00 16.11
N PRO A 31 0.16 29.82 16.34
CA PRO A 31 -0.76 29.23 15.39
C PRO A 31 -2.02 30.10 15.21
N LYS A 32 -2.48 30.22 13.97
CA LYS A 32 -3.70 30.97 13.63
C LYS A 32 -4.96 30.29 14.18
N ILE A 33 -5.03 28.96 14.08
CA ILE A 33 -6.11 28.16 14.66
C ILE A 33 -5.81 27.96 16.13
N LYS A 34 -6.72 28.38 16.99
CA LYS A 34 -6.49 28.38 18.44
C LYS A 34 -6.90 27.07 19.12
N LYS A 35 -7.82 26.32 18.51
CA LYS A 35 -8.32 25.05 19.03
C LYS A 35 -8.51 24.06 17.88
N ILE A 36 -8.01 22.83 18.06
CA ILE A 36 -8.18 21.70 17.14
C ILE A 36 -8.80 20.56 17.93
N THR A 37 -9.91 20.03 17.43
CA THR A 37 -10.50 18.79 17.96
C THR A 37 -10.31 17.68 16.94
N VAL A 38 -9.56 16.65 17.30
CA VAL A 38 -9.40 15.45 16.50
C VAL A 38 -10.43 14.43 16.95
N LYS A 39 -11.33 14.03 16.07
CA LYS A 39 -12.37 13.02 16.34
C LYS A 39 -11.94 11.66 15.78
N VAL A 40 -12.18 10.60 16.50
CA VAL A 40 -12.01 9.23 16.02
C VAL A 40 -13.31 8.78 15.35
N ILE A 41 -13.28 8.62 14.04
CA ILE A 41 -14.40 8.10 13.24
C ILE A 41 -13.83 6.95 12.39
N PRO A 42 -13.93 5.69 12.85
CA PRO A 42 -13.27 4.55 12.21
C PRO A 42 -13.74 4.28 10.79
N ASP A 43 -15.05 4.36 10.57
CA ASP A 43 -15.66 4.07 9.27
C ASP A 43 -15.48 5.23 8.27
N ASN A 44 -15.01 4.90 7.06
CA ASN A 44 -14.68 5.88 6.04
C ASN A 44 -15.92 6.62 5.51
N GLN A 45 -17.02 5.92 5.28
CA GLN A 45 -18.25 6.56 4.78
C GLN A 45 -18.84 7.49 5.82
N THR A 46 -18.80 7.12 7.10
CA THR A 46 -19.22 7.97 8.21
C THR A 46 -18.38 9.24 8.31
N ARG A 47 -17.04 9.15 8.10
CA ARG A 47 -16.16 10.33 8.03
C ARG A 47 -16.53 11.26 6.89
N ILE A 48 -16.77 10.73 5.71
CA ILE A 48 -17.16 11.49 4.53
C ILE A 48 -18.49 12.22 4.79
N LEU A 49 -19.50 11.52 5.30
CA LEU A 49 -20.79 12.12 5.65
C LEU A 49 -20.67 13.22 6.72
N ALA A 50 -19.78 13.04 7.71
CA ALA A 50 -19.53 14.06 8.73
C ALA A 50 -18.91 15.32 8.11
N LEU A 51 -18.00 15.17 7.13
CA LEU A 51 -17.44 16.29 6.36
C LEU A 51 -18.53 17.01 5.55
N GLU A 52 -19.38 16.28 4.84
CA GLU A 52 -20.46 16.84 4.02
C GLU A 52 -21.47 17.63 4.84
N LYS A 53 -21.77 17.17 6.06
CA LYS A 53 -22.68 17.83 7.01
C LYS A 53 -22.04 18.99 7.78
N GLY A 54 -20.72 19.18 7.63
CA GLY A 54 -19.98 20.18 8.43
C GLY A 54 -19.82 19.82 9.91
N GLU A 55 -19.92 18.55 10.25
CA GLU A 55 -19.65 18.04 11.61
C GLU A 55 -18.14 17.94 11.90
N ILE A 56 -17.34 17.87 10.84
CA ILE A 56 -15.88 18.03 10.81
C ILE A 56 -15.50 18.96 9.65
N ASP A 57 -14.37 19.64 9.79
CA ASP A 57 -13.89 20.63 8.81
C ASP A 57 -12.86 20.03 7.85
N MET A 58 -12.20 18.92 8.24
CA MET A 58 -11.12 18.33 7.47
C MET A 58 -10.97 16.83 7.76
N ILE A 59 -10.68 16.06 6.71
CA ILE A 59 -10.14 14.72 6.82
C ILE A 59 -8.66 14.81 6.42
N PHE A 60 -7.76 14.35 7.28
CA PHE A 60 -6.33 14.43 7.06
C PHE A 60 -5.65 13.10 7.38
N GLY A 61 -4.73 12.69 6.54
CA GLY A 61 -3.87 11.54 6.76
C GLY A 61 -4.03 10.44 5.72
N LYS A 62 -3.03 9.57 5.69
CA LYS A 62 -2.97 8.43 4.80
C LYS A 62 -4.08 7.43 5.13
N ASN A 63 -4.74 6.91 4.12
CA ASN A 63 -5.84 5.93 4.24
C ASN A 63 -7.07 6.42 5.05
N MET A 64 -7.18 7.74 5.29
CA MET A 64 -8.34 8.32 5.99
C MET A 64 -9.51 8.62 5.06
N ILE A 65 -9.30 8.57 3.76
CA ILE A 65 -10.31 8.75 2.72
C ILE A 65 -9.96 7.83 1.54
N ASP A 66 -10.94 7.12 0.99
CA ASP A 66 -10.73 6.20 -0.12
C ASP A 66 -10.50 6.95 -1.43
N ALA A 67 -9.78 6.32 -2.37
CA ALA A 67 -9.47 6.90 -3.67
C ALA A 67 -10.73 7.27 -4.46
N ASP A 68 -11.79 6.47 -4.37
CA ASP A 68 -13.09 6.74 -4.99
C ASP A 68 -13.70 8.05 -4.48
N ALA A 69 -13.73 8.24 -3.16
CA ALA A 69 -14.23 9.48 -2.56
C ALA A 69 -13.36 10.68 -2.93
N ILE A 70 -12.03 10.55 -2.92
CA ILE A 70 -11.12 11.63 -3.37
C ILE A 70 -11.45 12.01 -4.81
N ASN A 71 -11.62 11.03 -5.70
CA ASN A 71 -11.96 11.27 -7.10
C ASN A 71 -13.32 11.99 -7.23
N GLN A 72 -14.32 11.61 -6.43
CA GLN A 72 -15.65 12.23 -6.42
C GLN A 72 -15.60 13.70 -5.98
N TYR A 73 -14.73 14.05 -5.02
CA TYR A 73 -14.63 15.43 -4.50
C TYR A 73 -13.62 16.30 -5.26
N THR A 74 -12.77 15.71 -6.08
CA THR A 74 -11.86 16.46 -6.94
C THR A 74 -12.64 17.28 -7.95
N GLY A 75 -12.44 18.61 -7.92
CA GLY A 75 -13.19 19.55 -8.78
C GLY A 75 -14.58 19.96 -8.25
N ASN A 76 -14.96 19.55 -7.05
CA ASN A 76 -16.17 20.00 -6.39
C ASN A 76 -15.92 21.34 -5.66
N ASP A 77 -16.64 22.39 -6.03
CA ASP A 77 -16.45 23.75 -5.50
C ASP A 77 -16.67 23.89 -3.97
N LYS A 78 -17.29 22.90 -3.35
CA LYS A 78 -17.54 22.89 -1.89
C LYS A 78 -16.36 22.38 -1.08
N PHE A 79 -15.45 21.65 -1.71
CA PHE A 79 -14.34 20.98 -1.02
C PHE A 79 -13.01 21.29 -1.69
N THR A 80 -11.98 21.39 -0.89
CA THR A 80 -10.59 21.48 -1.40
C THR A 80 -9.92 20.13 -1.17
N VAL A 81 -9.51 19.47 -2.25
CA VAL A 81 -8.69 18.26 -2.20
C VAL A 81 -7.23 18.65 -2.41
N SER A 82 -6.38 18.28 -1.47
CA SER A 82 -4.92 18.50 -1.57
C SER A 82 -4.19 17.17 -1.47
N LEU A 83 -3.38 16.86 -2.45
CA LEU A 83 -2.54 15.68 -2.51
C LEU A 83 -1.07 16.08 -2.32
N SER A 84 -0.36 15.37 -1.48
CA SER A 84 1.09 15.52 -1.36
C SER A 84 1.81 14.78 -2.49
N ASP A 85 3.09 15.10 -2.69
CA ASP A 85 3.97 14.22 -3.45
C ASP A 85 4.05 12.83 -2.79
N PRO A 86 4.40 11.78 -3.57
CA PRO A 86 4.54 10.43 -3.02
C PRO A 86 5.55 10.38 -1.87
N THR A 87 5.11 9.88 -0.71
CA THR A 87 5.94 9.78 0.49
C THR A 87 6.26 8.35 0.91
N SER A 88 5.60 7.37 0.29
CA SER A 88 5.80 5.95 0.58
C SER A 88 5.47 5.10 -0.63
N THR A 89 5.97 3.88 -0.67
CA THR A 89 5.72 2.93 -1.76
C THR A 89 4.95 1.73 -1.23
N ARG A 90 3.80 1.44 -1.83
CA ARG A 90 3.09 0.17 -1.65
C ARG A 90 3.84 -0.90 -2.43
N GLN A 91 4.11 -2.02 -1.79
CA GLN A 91 4.87 -3.11 -2.39
C GLN A 91 4.28 -4.46 -2.00
N ILE A 92 4.61 -5.47 -2.78
CA ILE A 92 4.40 -6.87 -2.43
C ILE A 92 5.77 -7.49 -2.19
N VAL A 93 5.98 -7.98 -0.99
CA VAL A 93 7.22 -8.67 -0.60
C VAL A 93 7.11 -10.12 -1.00
N LEU A 94 8.14 -10.64 -1.65
CA LEU A 94 8.27 -12.03 -2.06
C LEU A 94 9.20 -12.76 -1.08
N ASN A 95 8.73 -13.85 -0.49
CA ASN A 95 9.53 -14.67 0.40
C ASN A 95 10.42 -15.63 -0.41
N THR A 96 11.66 -15.25 -0.62
CA THR A 96 12.62 -16.02 -1.44
C THR A 96 13.10 -17.32 -0.79
N THR A 97 12.69 -17.61 0.46
CA THR A 97 12.95 -18.89 1.11
C THR A 97 11.91 -19.95 0.76
N ARG A 98 10.82 -19.56 0.07
CA ARG A 98 9.80 -20.47 -0.44
C ARG A 98 10.23 -21.06 -1.78
N ASP A 99 10.01 -22.35 -1.97
CA ASP A 99 10.56 -23.14 -3.08
C ASP A 99 10.33 -22.49 -4.45
N VAL A 100 9.08 -22.15 -4.79
CA VAL A 100 8.75 -21.57 -6.09
C VAL A 100 9.28 -20.14 -6.26
N LEU A 101 9.39 -19.39 -5.17
CA LEU A 101 9.89 -18.00 -5.18
C LEU A 101 11.41 -17.91 -4.98
N ALA A 102 12.10 -19.02 -4.69
CA ALA A 102 13.56 -19.10 -4.76
C ALA A 102 14.05 -18.98 -6.21
N ASP A 103 13.24 -19.44 -7.19
CA ASP A 103 13.52 -19.32 -8.62
C ASP A 103 13.42 -17.84 -9.06
N LYS A 104 14.53 -17.30 -9.56
CA LYS A 104 14.63 -15.90 -9.99
C LYS A 104 13.72 -15.61 -11.19
N GLU A 105 13.63 -16.55 -12.10
CA GLU A 105 12.85 -16.47 -13.33
C GLU A 105 11.35 -16.34 -13.00
N VAL A 106 10.87 -17.06 -12.00
CA VAL A 106 9.50 -16.92 -11.49
C VAL A 106 9.26 -15.50 -10.97
N ARG A 107 10.17 -14.97 -10.14
CA ARG A 107 10.02 -13.61 -9.61
C ARG A 107 10.03 -12.53 -10.69
N GLN A 108 10.83 -12.70 -11.74
CA GLN A 108 10.88 -11.79 -12.89
C GLN A 108 9.62 -11.90 -13.74
N ALA A 109 9.14 -13.11 -13.98
CA ALA A 109 7.88 -13.34 -14.70
C ALA A 109 6.67 -12.68 -13.99
N LEU A 110 6.62 -12.73 -12.66
CA LEU A 110 5.60 -12.01 -11.87
C LEU A 110 5.65 -10.49 -12.10
N GLN A 111 6.86 -9.90 -12.23
CA GLN A 111 7.01 -8.48 -12.53
C GLN A 111 6.46 -8.13 -13.93
N HIS A 112 6.78 -8.92 -14.94
CA HIS A 112 6.27 -8.73 -16.30
C HIS A 112 4.78 -9.03 -16.43
N ALA A 113 4.22 -9.88 -15.59
CA ALA A 113 2.79 -10.17 -15.56
C ALA A 113 1.97 -9.15 -14.72
N THR A 114 2.61 -8.18 -14.08
CA THR A 114 1.94 -7.18 -13.24
C THR A 114 1.79 -5.87 -13.99
N ASN A 115 0.55 -5.54 -14.43
CA ASN A 115 0.26 -4.24 -15.03
C ASN A 115 0.02 -3.18 -13.94
N LYS A 116 1.07 -2.51 -13.52
CA LYS A 116 1.03 -1.46 -12.49
C LYS A 116 0.17 -0.27 -12.92
N GLN A 117 0.14 0.05 -14.21
CA GLN A 117 -0.67 1.16 -14.73
C GLN A 117 -2.16 0.87 -14.59
N THR A 118 -2.61 -0.35 -14.89
CA THR A 118 -4.00 -0.75 -14.70
C THR A 118 -4.42 -0.70 -13.22
N ILE A 119 -3.52 -1.07 -12.31
CA ILE A 119 -3.77 -0.94 -10.86
C ILE A 119 -3.91 0.54 -10.48
N SER A 120 -2.98 1.41 -10.95
CA SER A 120 -3.02 2.85 -10.69
C SER A 120 -4.33 3.49 -11.18
N GLU A 121 -4.70 3.23 -12.42
CA GLU A 121 -5.88 3.85 -13.04
C GLU A 121 -7.20 3.24 -12.56
N GLY A 122 -7.25 1.90 -12.48
CA GLY A 122 -8.49 1.17 -12.19
C GLY A 122 -8.86 1.08 -10.71
N ILE A 123 -7.88 1.07 -9.81
CA ILE A 123 -8.12 0.95 -8.36
C ILE A 123 -7.91 2.30 -7.66
N PHE A 124 -6.93 3.08 -8.09
CA PHE A 124 -6.55 4.33 -7.43
C PHE A 124 -6.94 5.59 -8.21
N TYR A 125 -7.60 5.49 -9.35
CA TYR A 125 -7.99 6.66 -10.18
C TYR A 125 -6.79 7.55 -10.54
N GLY A 126 -5.59 6.98 -10.65
CA GLY A 126 -4.36 7.70 -10.91
C GLY A 126 -3.76 8.44 -9.70
N LEU A 127 -4.33 8.31 -8.52
CA LEU A 127 -3.84 8.96 -7.28
C LEU A 127 -2.56 8.32 -6.73
N GLU A 128 -2.40 7.00 -6.90
CA GLU A 128 -1.14 6.32 -6.64
C GLU A 128 -0.45 6.05 -8.00
N GLN A 129 0.81 6.44 -8.13
CA GLN A 129 1.56 6.25 -9.38
C GLN A 129 2.32 4.92 -9.38
N PRO A 130 2.52 4.28 -10.54
CA PRO A 130 3.39 3.12 -10.65
C PRO A 130 4.80 3.41 -10.11
N ALA A 131 5.34 2.47 -9.35
CA ALA A 131 6.69 2.57 -8.79
C ALA A 131 7.62 1.51 -9.40
N ASP A 132 8.81 1.91 -9.80
CA ASP A 132 9.86 1.03 -10.33
C ASP A 132 11.00 0.84 -9.34
N THR A 133 10.98 1.60 -8.25
CA THR A 133 11.96 1.54 -7.17
C THR A 133 11.26 1.40 -5.81
N LEU A 134 12.01 0.92 -4.82
CA LEU A 134 11.50 0.74 -3.46
C LEU A 134 11.12 2.08 -2.79
N PHE A 135 11.81 3.16 -3.14
CA PHE A 135 11.55 4.48 -2.61
C PHE A 135 11.22 5.45 -3.73
N ALA A 136 10.32 6.40 -3.46
CA ALA A 136 10.03 7.45 -4.41
C ALA A 136 11.29 8.27 -4.73
N LYS A 137 11.41 8.76 -5.96
CA LYS A 137 12.56 9.59 -6.39
C LYS A 137 12.72 10.89 -5.59
N THR A 138 11.64 11.34 -4.94
CA THR A 138 11.63 12.50 -4.03
C THR A 138 12.34 12.24 -2.70
N VAL A 139 12.60 10.97 -2.35
CA VAL A 139 13.34 10.62 -1.14
C VAL A 139 14.84 10.87 -1.37
N PRO A 140 15.54 11.55 -0.45
CA PRO A 140 16.97 11.84 -0.60
C PRO A 140 17.79 10.58 -0.93
N TYR A 141 18.67 10.70 -1.93
CA TYR A 141 19.53 9.62 -2.44
C TYR A 141 18.82 8.44 -3.13
N CYS A 142 17.51 8.56 -3.38
CA CYS A 142 16.71 7.49 -4.01
C CYS A 142 16.31 7.82 -5.46
N ASP A 143 16.80 8.92 -6.03
CA ASP A 143 16.63 9.26 -7.44
C ASP A 143 17.62 8.43 -8.29
N ILE A 144 17.26 7.18 -8.51
CA ILE A 144 18.02 6.23 -9.32
C ILE A 144 17.23 5.86 -10.56
N ASP A 145 17.91 5.79 -11.69
CA ASP A 145 17.33 5.29 -12.93
C ASP A 145 17.53 3.78 -13.00
N LEU A 146 16.41 3.06 -12.98
CA LEU A 146 16.34 1.63 -13.24
C LEU A 146 15.49 1.40 -14.49
N GLU A 147 15.88 0.42 -15.29
CA GLU A 147 15.03 -0.05 -16.39
C GLU A 147 13.81 -0.74 -15.77
N PRO A 148 12.59 -0.23 -16.00
CA PRO A 148 11.40 -0.83 -15.42
C PRO A 148 11.07 -2.17 -16.06
N TYR A 149 10.49 -3.09 -15.28
CA TYR A 149 9.87 -4.29 -15.84
C TYR A 149 8.59 -3.88 -16.57
N ALA A 150 8.63 -3.85 -17.91
CA ALA A 150 7.44 -3.59 -18.72
C ALA A 150 6.41 -4.72 -18.54
N TYR A 151 5.13 -4.37 -18.53
CA TYR A 151 4.06 -5.36 -18.57
C TYR A 151 4.09 -6.09 -19.93
N ASP A 152 4.39 -7.38 -19.89
CA ASP A 152 4.52 -8.24 -21.06
C ASP A 152 4.21 -9.70 -20.67
N VAL A 153 2.98 -10.12 -20.94
CA VAL A 153 2.50 -11.46 -20.60
C VAL A 153 3.21 -12.54 -21.44
N GLU A 154 3.53 -12.25 -22.70
CA GLU A 154 4.20 -13.21 -23.58
C GLU A 154 5.64 -13.44 -23.12
N LEU A 155 6.34 -12.37 -22.76
CA LEU A 155 7.68 -12.48 -22.19
C LEU A 155 7.65 -13.25 -20.86
N ALA A 156 6.69 -12.98 -19.97
CA ALA A 156 6.55 -13.72 -18.73
C ALA A 156 6.33 -15.21 -18.94
N GLN A 157 5.50 -15.57 -19.92
CA GLN A 157 5.28 -16.98 -20.31
C GLN A 157 6.58 -17.63 -20.85
N SER A 158 7.30 -16.94 -21.75
CA SER A 158 8.55 -17.43 -22.33
C SER A 158 9.61 -17.67 -21.26
N MET A 159 9.75 -16.73 -20.29
CA MET A 159 10.68 -16.88 -19.16
C MET A 159 10.37 -18.13 -18.32
N LEU A 160 9.09 -18.40 -18.06
CA LEU A 160 8.68 -19.58 -17.31
C LEU A 160 8.92 -20.86 -18.11
N ASP A 161 8.68 -20.85 -19.45
CA ASP A 161 8.97 -21.98 -20.34
C ASP A 161 10.48 -22.29 -20.34
N GLU A 162 11.33 -21.28 -20.52
CA GLU A 162 12.79 -21.41 -20.51
C GLU A 162 13.32 -21.90 -19.16
N ALA A 163 12.67 -21.52 -18.05
CA ALA A 163 12.98 -21.99 -16.71
C ALA A 163 12.49 -23.43 -16.43
N GLY A 164 11.80 -24.07 -17.39
CA GLY A 164 11.32 -25.44 -17.28
C GLY A 164 9.97 -25.61 -16.60
N TRP A 165 9.22 -24.53 -16.41
CA TRP A 165 7.85 -24.55 -15.89
C TRP A 165 6.86 -24.87 -17.02
N VAL A 166 6.42 -26.10 -17.15
CA VAL A 166 5.55 -26.59 -18.25
C VAL A 166 4.09 -26.46 -17.86
N VAL A 167 3.24 -26.00 -18.78
CA VAL A 167 1.80 -25.86 -18.55
C VAL A 167 1.15 -27.24 -18.41
N GLY A 168 0.53 -27.49 -17.27
CA GLY A 168 -0.21 -28.72 -16.97
C GLY A 168 -1.62 -28.78 -17.61
N SER A 169 -2.28 -29.90 -17.48
CA SER A 169 -3.63 -30.11 -18.01
C SER A 169 -4.71 -29.21 -17.37
N ASP A 170 -4.47 -28.72 -16.17
CA ASP A 170 -5.29 -27.77 -15.43
C ASP A 170 -4.91 -26.30 -15.69
N LYS A 171 -4.02 -26.08 -16.67
CA LYS A 171 -3.46 -24.78 -17.06
C LYS A 171 -2.52 -24.15 -16.01
N ILE A 172 -2.21 -24.85 -14.93
CA ILE A 172 -1.19 -24.41 -13.97
C ILE A 172 0.15 -25.02 -14.38
N ARG A 173 1.21 -24.24 -14.30
CA ARG A 173 2.56 -24.69 -14.60
C ARG A 173 3.10 -25.62 -13.54
N GLU A 174 3.93 -26.57 -13.99
CA GLU A 174 4.56 -27.57 -13.14
C GLU A 174 6.02 -27.77 -13.55
N LYS A 175 6.89 -27.94 -12.56
CA LYS A 175 8.30 -28.27 -12.74
C LYS A 175 8.70 -29.30 -11.68
N ASP A 176 9.32 -30.41 -12.10
CA ASP A 176 9.78 -31.48 -11.21
C ASP A 176 8.68 -32.05 -10.26
N GLY A 177 7.43 -32.08 -10.72
CA GLY A 177 6.28 -32.54 -9.94
C GLY A 177 5.70 -31.47 -8.99
N GLN A 178 6.27 -30.27 -8.97
CA GLN A 178 5.77 -29.14 -8.16
C GLN A 178 4.93 -28.20 -9.02
N LYS A 179 3.71 -27.90 -8.59
CA LYS A 179 2.86 -26.91 -9.24
C LYS A 179 3.24 -25.50 -8.82
N LEU A 180 3.08 -24.57 -9.75
CA LEU A 180 3.35 -23.14 -9.54
C LEU A 180 2.16 -22.50 -8.83
N ASN A 181 2.01 -22.81 -7.55
CA ASN A 181 1.04 -22.26 -6.63
C ASN A 181 1.75 -21.26 -5.71
N ILE A 182 1.16 -20.09 -5.53
CA ILE A 182 1.70 -19.01 -4.69
C ILE A 182 0.58 -18.50 -3.78
N ASP A 183 0.88 -18.34 -2.51
CA ASP A 183 -0.05 -17.78 -1.52
C ASP A 183 0.23 -16.29 -1.31
N LEU A 184 -0.78 -15.43 -1.53
CA LEU A 184 -0.72 -13.99 -1.25
C LEU A 184 -1.54 -13.66 -0.01
N LEU A 185 -0.86 -13.18 1.01
CA LEU A 185 -1.46 -12.72 2.26
C LEU A 185 -1.79 -11.23 2.17
N TYR A 186 -3.02 -10.85 2.56
CA TYR A 186 -3.46 -9.47 2.64
C TYR A 186 -4.24 -9.20 3.93
N ASN A 187 -4.30 -7.93 4.36
CA ASN A 187 -5.12 -7.51 5.49
C ASN A 187 -6.60 -7.49 5.09
N SER A 188 -7.45 -8.31 5.74
CA SER A 188 -8.88 -8.43 5.43
C SER A 188 -9.67 -7.13 5.60
N ASP A 189 -9.18 -6.19 6.42
CA ASP A 189 -9.79 -4.88 6.61
C ASP A 189 -9.48 -3.91 5.46
N SER A 190 -8.54 -4.27 4.57
CA SER A 190 -8.14 -3.48 3.42
C SER A 190 -8.87 -3.89 2.15
N VAL A 191 -9.95 -3.18 1.82
CA VAL A 191 -10.68 -3.36 0.55
C VAL A 191 -9.75 -3.17 -0.66
N THR A 192 -8.78 -2.25 -0.56
CA THR A 192 -7.81 -1.95 -1.60
C THR A 192 -6.84 -3.12 -1.83
N GLU A 193 -6.28 -3.70 -0.77
CA GLU A 193 -5.38 -4.85 -0.91
C GLU A 193 -6.11 -6.06 -1.50
N LYS A 194 -7.36 -6.29 -1.07
CA LYS A 194 -8.20 -7.31 -1.65
C LYS A 194 -8.41 -7.10 -3.15
N ALA A 195 -8.77 -5.89 -3.57
CA ALA A 195 -8.99 -5.58 -4.98
C ALA A 195 -7.71 -5.80 -5.83
N ILE A 196 -6.54 -5.40 -5.31
CA ILE A 196 -5.26 -5.66 -5.98
C ILE A 196 -4.98 -7.16 -6.04
N ALA A 197 -5.21 -7.91 -4.96
CA ALA A 197 -4.99 -9.35 -4.91
C ALA A 197 -5.87 -10.11 -5.93
N GLU A 198 -7.16 -9.77 -6.03
CA GLU A 198 -8.09 -10.33 -7.01
C GLU A 198 -7.67 -9.99 -8.46
N TYR A 199 -7.21 -8.77 -8.70
CA TYR A 199 -6.66 -8.38 -9.99
C TYR A 199 -5.41 -9.21 -10.35
N LEU A 200 -4.44 -9.32 -9.43
CA LEU A 200 -3.22 -10.11 -9.64
C LEU A 200 -3.51 -11.59 -9.85
N GLN A 201 -4.51 -12.16 -9.16
CA GLN A 201 -4.95 -13.53 -9.36
C GLN A 201 -5.38 -13.76 -10.82
N SER A 202 -6.12 -12.81 -11.40
CA SER A 202 -6.52 -12.87 -12.81
C SER A 202 -5.32 -12.72 -13.76
N GLU A 203 -4.37 -11.83 -13.47
CA GLU A 203 -3.20 -11.62 -14.34
C GLU A 203 -2.27 -12.83 -14.30
N TYR A 204 -1.98 -13.38 -13.13
CA TYR A 204 -1.06 -14.49 -12.98
C TYR A 204 -1.62 -15.81 -13.53
N GLN A 205 -2.95 -15.95 -13.54
CA GLN A 205 -3.59 -17.07 -14.23
C GLN A 205 -3.27 -17.11 -15.74
N LYS A 206 -3.10 -15.94 -16.38
CA LYS A 206 -2.73 -15.84 -17.82
C LYS A 206 -1.36 -16.46 -18.13
N ILE A 207 -0.47 -16.48 -17.15
CA ILE A 207 0.87 -17.04 -17.28
C ILE A 207 1.01 -18.43 -16.64
N GLY A 208 -0.11 -19.04 -16.23
CA GLY A 208 -0.15 -20.39 -15.67
C GLY A 208 0.25 -20.48 -14.19
N ILE A 209 0.10 -19.41 -13.43
CA ILE A 209 0.32 -19.38 -11.97
C ILE A 209 -1.04 -19.41 -11.26
N ALA A 210 -1.19 -20.29 -10.26
CA ALA A 210 -2.31 -20.25 -9.33
C ALA A 210 -1.96 -19.36 -8.14
N LEU A 211 -2.56 -18.17 -8.08
CA LEU A 211 -2.43 -17.28 -6.93
C LEU A 211 -3.59 -17.53 -5.97
N ASN A 212 -3.31 -18.04 -4.79
CA ASN A 212 -4.27 -18.19 -3.70
C ASN A 212 -4.23 -16.94 -2.82
N ILE A 213 -5.35 -16.26 -2.65
CA ILE A 213 -5.42 -15.03 -1.86
C ILE A 213 -6.01 -15.31 -0.48
N HIS A 214 -5.33 -14.89 0.58
CA HIS A 214 -5.69 -15.13 1.97
C HIS A 214 -5.85 -13.82 2.73
N GLY A 215 -7.09 -13.50 3.12
CA GLY A 215 -7.38 -12.34 3.98
C GLY A 215 -7.29 -12.71 5.45
N GLU A 216 -6.47 -11.99 6.21
CA GLU A 216 -6.26 -12.17 7.63
C GLU A 216 -6.61 -10.88 8.39
N GLU A 217 -7.12 -11.01 9.62
CA GLU A 217 -7.24 -9.87 10.52
C GLU A 217 -5.88 -9.26 10.83
N GLU A 218 -5.84 -7.96 11.14
CA GLU A 218 -4.62 -7.18 11.32
C GLU A 218 -3.57 -7.85 12.22
N GLN A 219 -3.98 -8.42 13.37
CA GLN A 219 -3.02 -9.05 14.29
C GLN A 219 -2.46 -10.35 13.71
N SER A 220 -3.31 -11.21 13.15
CA SER A 220 -2.90 -12.46 12.50
C SER A 220 -2.00 -12.17 11.29
N TYR A 221 -2.37 -11.18 10.48
CA TYR A 221 -1.59 -10.71 9.35
C TYR A 221 -0.16 -10.29 9.77
N ARG A 222 -0.02 -9.48 10.83
CA ARG A 222 1.28 -9.05 11.35
C ARG A 222 2.09 -10.20 11.91
N ASP A 223 1.46 -11.14 12.62
CA ASP A 223 2.15 -12.29 13.20
C ASP A 223 2.65 -13.23 12.10
N ASN A 224 1.87 -13.48 11.04
CA ASN A 224 2.27 -14.25 9.87
C ASN A 224 3.42 -13.57 9.10
N MET A 225 3.37 -12.25 8.88
CA MET A 225 4.48 -11.50 8.29
C MET A 225 5.77 -11.68 9.10
N LYS A 226 5.70 -11.50 10.41
CA LYS A 226 6.83 -11.57 11.31
C LYS A 226 7.44 -12.98 11.40
N ALA A 227 6.59 -14.00 11.28
CA ALA A 227 7.01 -15.40 11.27
C ALA A 227 7.50 -15.89 9.90
N GLY A 228 7.34 -15.09 8.81
CA GLY A 228 7.65 -15.51 7.45
C GLY A 228 6.66 -16.54 6.88
N ASN A 229 5.45 -16.61 7.42
CA ASN A 229 4.41 -17.54 7.00
C ASN A 229 3.59 -16.99 5.82
N PHE A 230 4.25 -16.73 4.71
CA PHE A 230 3.66 -16.25 3.46
C PHE A 230 4.60 -16.58 2.29
N ASP A 231 4.06 -16.62 1.10
CA ASP A 231 4.86 -16.58 -0.13
C ASP A 231 4.95 -15.12 -0.62
N MET A 232 3.82 -14.44 -0.70
CA MET A 232 3.72 -13.03 -1.03
C MET A 232 2.91 -12.31 0.05
N VAL A 233 3.26 -11.05 0.35
CA VAL A 233 2.54 -10.24 1.33
C VAL A 233 2.59 -8.77 0.96
N PHE A 234 1.50 -8.03 1.18
CA PHE A 234 1.49 -6.59 1.04
C PHE A 234 2.33 -5.94 2.14
N ASN A 235 3.03 -4.89 1.78
CA ASN A 235 3.77 -4.06 2.72
C ASN A 235 3.85 -2.63 2.18
N ILE A 236 4.20 -1.70 3.06
CA ILE A 236 4.41 -0.31 2.70
C ILE A 236 5.82 0.07 3.12
N CYS A 237 6.62 0.47 2.14
CA CYS A 237 7.90 1.09 2.41
C CYS A 237 7.67 2.50 2.96
N TRP A 238 8.29 2.78 4.10
CA TRP A 238 8.21 4.09 4.74
C TRP A 238 9.15 5.05 4.01
N GLY A 239 8.56 6.10 3.43
CA GLY A 239 9.31 7.18 2.79
C GLY A 239 9.53 8.36 3.74
N MET A 240 9.44 9.58 3.21
CA MET A 240 9.54 10.80 4.01
C MET A 240 8.51 10.81 5.16
N PRO A 241 8.85 11.28 6.35
CA PRO A 241 10.13 11.89 6.76
C PRO A 241 11.18 10.89 7.30
N TYR A 242 10.98 9.61 7.07
CA TYR A 242 11.84 8.55 7.59
C TYR A 242 13.06 8.31 6.69
N ASP A 243 14.18 7.97 7.29
CA ASP A 243 15.40 7.58 6.58
C ASP A 243 15.17 6.24 5.85
N PRO A 244 15.57 6.09 4.56
CA PRO A 244 15.47 4.84 3.82
C PRO A 244 16.12 3.65 4.52
N GLN A 245 17.18 3.88 5.31
CA GLN A 245 17.87 2.84 6.05
C GLN A 245 16.95 2.11 7.04
N SER A 246 15.98 2.79 7.65
CA SER A 246 15.04 2.17 8.59
C SER A 246 14.19 1.10 7.93
N SER A 247 13.73 1.33 6.70
CA SER A 247 12.98 0.34 5.91
C SER A 247 13.86 -0.81 5.44
N LEU A 248 15.09 -0.53 5.00
CA LEU A 248 16.04 -1.55 4.57
C LEU A 248 16.51 -2.44 5.74
N ALA A 249 16.68 -1.87 6.93
CA ALA A 249 17.04 -2.62 8.12
C ALA A 249 15.96 -3.62 8.56
N ALA A 250 14.70 -3.32 8.30
CA ALA A 250 13.57 -4.20 8.60
C ALA A 250 13.40 -5.37 7.62
N MET A 251 14.12 -5.36 6.50
CA MET A 251 14.08 -6.42 5.46
C MET A 251 15.18 -7.48 5.61
N ARG A 252 15.94 -7.45 6.68
CA ARG A 252 17.06 -8.40 6.95
C ARG A 252 16.61 -9.58 7.78
#